data_4dbf1a8a8e09bb61e9dc0f882606620f
#
_entry.id   4dbf1a8a8e09bb61e9dc0f882606620f
#
_cell.length_a   1.000
_cell.length_b   1.000
_cell.length_c   1.000
_cell.angle_alpha   90.00
_cell.angle_beta   90.00
_cell.angle_gamma   90.00
#
_symmetry.space_group_name_H-M   'P 1'
#
loop_
_entity.id
_entity.type
_entity.pdbx_description
1 polymer ?
#
loop_
_entity_poly.entity_id
_entity_poly.type
_entity_poly.pdbx_seq_one_letter_code
_entity_poly.pdbx_strand_id
1 'polypeptide(L)'
;MKLDSVRSSRRGRADRGAAGVTGLDPPMARFFEATDPQHYDSISLGVALKAGAALSDFVVSIRSSDPAAADRIAALAHGEADVRIIPSIDARSTPQWLQARRDPLECGVQVGLQAKNSVGTLGCIVRDNMGRPYALSNSHVFADGGKAPIGSFVTQSGKSSAEIIGVLDRFIPYSGSTPNLVDCAVVRLAKVRILPRHNLAIGGDIRGVRVVTPDDLGAHVFKVGRTTGISTGKITSVEMDNLPVNMGDSVP
;
A
#
# COMPACT_ATOMS: atom_id res chain seq x y z
N MET A 1 10.49 -6.18 -23.73
CA MET A 1 10.56 -7.47 -22.97
C MET A 1 9.16 -8.07 -22.87
N LYS A 2 9.01 -9.40 -22.88
CA LYS A 2 7.71 -10.04 -22.66
C LYS A 2 7.36 -10.02 -21.17
N LEU A 3 6.08 -9.93 -20.83
CA LEU A 3 5.59 -9.84 -19.44
C LEU A 3 6.08 -11.00 -18.56
N ASP A 4 6.08 -12.23 -19.12
CA ASP A 4 6.52 -13.43 -18.37
C ASP A 4 8.01 -13.38 -18.02
N SER A 5 8.84 -12.76 -18.85
CA SER A 5 10.26 -12.55 -18.58
C SER A 5 10.47 -11.57 -17.42
N VAL A 6 9.65 -10.51 -17.33
CA VAL A 6 9.68 -9.56 -16.19
C VAL A 6 9.20 -10.24 -14.92
N ARG A 7 8.13 -11.04 -14.98
CA ARG A 7 7.60 -11.79 -13.81
C ARG A 7 8.56 -12.87 -13.32
N SER A 8 9.29 -13.52 -14.23
CA SER A 8 10.32 -14.50 -13.87
C SER A 8 11.43 -13.86 -13.05
N SER A 9 11.83 -12.63 -13.39
CA SER A 9 12.79 -11.83 -12.63
C SER A 9 12.37 -11.63 -11.18
N ARG A 10 11.07 -11.39 -10.94
CA ARG A 10 10.51 -11.17 -9.60
C ARG A 10 10.48 -12.44 -8.75
N ARG A 11 10.03 -13.58 -9.34
CA ARG A 11 9.90 -14.85 -8.61
C ARG A 11 11.24 -15.35 -8.06
N GLY A 12 12.33 -15.18 -8.80
CA GLY A 12 13.67 -15.55 -8.36
C GLY A 12 14.15 -14.81 -7.09
N ARG A 13 13.47 -13.73 -6.68
CA ARG A 13 13.75 -13.01 -5.43
C ARG A 13 12.97 -13.58 -4.23
N ALA A 14 11.72 -13.99 -4.41
CA ALA A 14 10.86 -14.46 -3.32
C ALA A 14 11.36 -15.78 -2.71
N ASP A 15 12.02 -16.61 -3.50
CA ASP A 15 12.48 -17.97 -3.08
C ASP A 15 13.84 -18.00 -2.35
N ARG A 16 14.49 -16.87 -2.12
CA ARG A 16 15.84 -16.83 -1.49
C ARG A 16 15.89 -17.00 0.02
N GLY A 17 14.77 -17.27 0.66
CA GLY A 17 14.77 -17.51 2.11
C GLY A 17 15.35 -18.85 2.56
N ALA A 18 15.59 -19.84 1.68
CA ALA A 18 15.97 -21.18 2.15
C ALA A 18 16.72 -22.11 1.18
N ALA A 19 16.96 -21.80 -0.10
CA ALA A 19 17.75 -22.67 -0.98
C ALA A 19 18.27 -21.94 -2.22
N GLY A 20 19.46 -22.25 -2.68
CA GLY A 20 20.06 -21.67 -3.88
C GLY A 20 19.13 -21.77 -5.10
N VAL A 21 19.00 -20.66 -5.81
CA VAL A 21 18.11 -20.53 -6.97
C VAL A 21 18.63 -21.40 -8.10
N THR A 22 18.05 -22.59 -8.28
CA THR A 22 18.26 -23.44 -9.45
C THR A 22 17.14 -23.16 -10.46
N GLY A 23 17.49 -22.70 -11.68
CA GLY A 23 16.53 -22.57 -12.78
C GLY A 23 16.28 -21.18 -13.32
N LEU A 24 17.07 -20.16 -12.94
CA LEU A 24 17.05 -18.85 -13.60
C LEU A 24 17.92 -18.88 -14.86
N ASP A 25 17.44 -18.18 -15.91
CA ASP A 25 18.23 -17.86 -17.08
C ASP A 25 19.55 -17.17 -16.65
N PRO A 26 20.73 -17.55 -17.19
CA PRO A 26 22.03 -17.04 -16.77
C PRO A 26 22.13 -15.50 -16.63
N PRO A 27 21.53 -14.67 -17.49
CA PRO A 27 21.48 -13.22 -17.29
C PRO A 27 20.74 -12.81 -16.02
N MET A 28 19.72 -13.59 -15.63
CA MET A 28 18.88 -13.29 -14.48
C MET A 28 19.53 -13.72 -13.15
N ALA A 29 20.28 -14.81 -13.15
CA ALA A 29 21.07 -15.21 -11.99
C ALA A 29 22.10 -14.11 -11.63
N ARG A 30 22.77 -13.53 -12.62
CA ARG A 30 23.72 -12.41 -12.44
C ARG A 30 23.07 -11.14 -11.92
N PHE A 31 21.82 -10.88 -12.30
CA PHE A 31 21.04 -9.74 -11.80
C PHE A 31 20.90 -9.76 -10.27
N PHE A 32 20.77 -10.94 -9.70
CA PHE A 32 20.62 -11.13 -8.26
C PHE A 32 21.95 -11.32 -7.51
N GLU A 33 22.98 -11.86 -8.16
CA GLU A 33 24.31 -12.04 -7.57
C GLU A 33 25.09 -10.75 -7.43
N ALA A 34 24.84 -9.77 -8.31
CA ALA A 34 25.56 -8.51 -8.34
C ALA A 34 25.09 -7.48 -7.30
N THR A 35 24.05 -7.79 -6.53
CA THR A 35 23.49 -6.86 -5.55
C THR A 35 23.82 -7.29 -4.12
N ASP A 36 24.48 -6.41 -3.38
CA ASP A 36 24.74 -6.56 -1.95
C ASP A 36 23.38 -6.66 -1.21
N PRO A 37 23.15 -7.68 -0.37
CA PRO A 37 21.93 -7.82 0.41
C PRO A 37 21.54 -6.57 1.21
N GLN A 38 22.50 -5.78 1.67
CA GLN A 38 22.27 -4.56 2.42
C GLN A 38 21.58 -3.44 1.60
N HIS A 39 21.62 -3.51 0.27
CA HIS A 39 21.02 -2.51 -0.63
C HIS A 39 19.60 -2.91 -1.12
N TYR A 40 19.13 -4.11 -0.81
CA TYR A 40 17.80 -4.56 -1.24
C TYR A 40 16.65 -3.81 -0.56
N ASP A 41 16.85 -3.33 0.65
CA ASP A 41 15.81 -2.65 1.43
C ASP A 41 15.40 -1.29 0.84
N SER A 42 16.22 -0.72 -0.05
CA SER A 42 15.96 0.56 -0.71
C SER A 42 15.40 0.44 -2.14
N ILE A 43 15.21 -0.78 -2.66
CA ILE A 43 14.85 -1.00 -4.08
C ILE A 43 13.57 -1.81 -4.19
N SER A 44 12.60 -1.25 -4.93
CA SER A 44 11.37 -1.93 -5.31
C SER A 44 11.39 -2.28 -6.79
N LEU A 45 10.98 -3.49 -7.13
CA LEU A 45 10.92 -3.99 -8.49
C LEU A 45 9.49 -4.34 -8.90
N GLY A 46 9.12 -3.98 -10.12
CA GLY A 46 7.79 -4.25 -10.69
C GLY A 46 7.79 -4.24 -12.20
N VAL A 47 6.61 -4.15 -12.79
CA VAL A 47 6.38 -4.09 -14.24
C VAL A 47 5.88 -2.70 -14.62
N ALA A 48 6.46 -2.10 -15.67
CA ALA A 48 6.01 -0.85 -16.25
C ALA A 48 5.92 -0.94 -17.78
N LEU A 49 5.20 0.00 -18.41
CA LEU A 49 5.24 0.17 -19.86
C LEU A 49 6.52 0.86 -20.29
N LYS A 50 7.08 0.45 -21.41
CA LYS A 50 8.20 1.14 -22.06
C LYS A 50 7.74 2.51 -22.58
N ALA A 51 8.48 3.56 -22.27
CA ALA A 51 8.14 4.91 -22.69
C ALA A 51 8.06 5.02 -24.23
N GLY A 52 6.95 5.55 -24.73
CA GLY A 52 6.72 5.75 -26.18
C GLY A 52 6.44 4.47 -26.98
N ALA A 53 6.30 3.33 -26.33
CA ALA A 53 6.03 2.05 -27.00
C ALA A 53 4.55 1.65 -26.96
N ALA A 54 4.22 0.58 -27.68
CA ALA A 54 2.87 -0.01 -27.67
C ALA A 54 2.52 -0.56 -26.28
N LEU A 55 1.22 -0.69 -25.99
CA LEU A 55 0.69 -1.18 -24.69
C LEU A 55 1.12 -2.62 -24.32
N SER A 56 1.81 -3.32 -25.21
CA SER A 56 2.32 -4.68 -24.98
C SER A 56 3.83 -4.75 -24.74
N ASP A 57 4.51 -3.59 -24.69
CA ASP A 57 5.97 -3.55 -24.52
C ASP A 57 6.32 -3.12 -23.09
N PHE A 58 6.77 -4.09 -22.32
CA PHE A 58 7.02 -3.94 -20.89
C PHE A 58 8.50 -3.85 -20.57
N VAL A 59 8.82 -3.13 -19.49
CA VAL A 59 10.16 -3.01 -18.93
C VAL A 59 10.14 -3.29 -17.43
N VAL A 60 11.33 -3.54 -16.86
CA VAL A 60 11.48 -3.63 -15.40
C VAL A 60 11.27 -2.25 -14.79
N SER A 61 10.33 -2.16 -13.86
CA SER A 61 10.11 -0.94 -13.06
C SER A 61 11.05 -0.97 -11.86
N ILE A 62 11.92 0.02 -11.75
CA ILE A 62 12.85 0.19 -10.62
C ILE A 62 12.47 1.44 -9.85
N ARG A 63 12.18 1.28 -8.56
CA ARG A 63 11.88 2.40 -7.65
C ARG A 63 12.85 2.34 -6.48
N SER A 64 13.55 3.43 -6.21
CA SER A 64 14.55 3.51 -5.14
C SER A 64 14.64 4.92 -4.58
N SER A 65 14.98 5.04 -3.31
CA SER A 65 15.42 6.31 -2.71
C SER A 65 16.91 6.56 -2.89
N ASP A 66 17.68 5.53 -3.28
CA ASP A 66 19.11 5.60 -3.56
C ASP A 66 19.39 5.58 -5.08
N PRO A 67 19.81 6.70 -5.68
CA PRO A 67 20.13 6.78 -7.10
C PRO A 67 21.24 5.81 -7.53
N ALA A 68 22.28 5.64 -6.71
CA ALA A 68 23.40 4.77 -7.07
C ALA A 68 22.99 3.29 -7.08
N ALA A 69 22.12 2.88 -6.16
CA ALA A 69 21.54 1.54 -6.17
C ALA A 69 20.62 1.34 -7.39
N ALA A 70 19.82 2.34 -7.73
CA ALA A 70 18.94 2.29 -8.90
C ALA A 70 19.75 2.14 -10.20
N ASP A 71 20.82 2.89 -10.37
CA ASP A 71 21.68 2.86 -11.56
C ASP A 71 22.37 1.49 -11.72
N ARG A 72 22.87 0.91 -10.62
CA ARG A 72 23.47 -0.44 -10.65
C ARG A 72 22.48 -1.49 -11.15
N ILE A 73 21.25 -1.45 -10.67
CA ILE A 73 20.22 -2.39 -11.08
C ILE A 73 19.76 -2.12 -12.52
N ALA A 74 19.63 -0.85 -12.91
CA ALA A 74 19.27 -0.47 -14.27
C ALA A 74 20.29 -0.95 -15.31
N ALA A 75 21.57 -0.91 -14.98
CA ALA A 75 22.63 -1.43 -15.85
C ALA A 75 22.47 -2.93 -16.16
N LEU A 76 21.96 -3.71 -15.18
CA LEU A 76 21.68 -5.13 -15.38
C LEU A 76 20.44 -5.41 -16.25
N ALA A 77 19.56 -4.42 -16.40
CA ALA A 77 18.37 -4.52 -17.23
C ALA A 77 18.65 -4.19 -18.70
N HIS A 78 19.91 -3.95 -19.10
CA HIS A 78 20.33 -3.71 -20.49
C HIS A 78 19.50 -2.66 -21.25
N GLY A 79 19.11 -1.57 -20.57
CA GLY A 79 18.29 -0.51 -21.15
C GLY A 79 16.78 -0.79 -21.13
N GLU A 80 16.34 -1.93 -20.62
CA GLU A 80 14.92 -2.29 -20.47
C GLU A 80 14.39 -2.01 -19.05
N ALA A 81 14.71 -0.81 -18.52
CA ALA A 81 14.27 -0.37 -17.21
C ALA A 81 13.56 0.99 -17.24
N ASP A 82 12.50 1.13 -16.45
CA ASP A 82 11.90 2.42 -16.05
C ASP A 82 12.35 2.74 -14.62
N VAL A 83 13.37 3.59 -14.51
CA VAL A 83 13.96 3.99 -13.24
C VAL A 83 13.31 5.26 -12.74
N ARG A 84 12.86 5.25 -11.47
CA ARG A 84 12.40 6.47 -10.80
C ARG A 84 12.94 6.52 -9.38
N ILE A 85 13.57 7.63 -9.08
CA ILE A 85 13.97 7.93 -7.72
C ILE A 85 12.73 8.42 -6.97
N ILE A 86 12.37 7.72 -5.91
CA ILE A 86 11.23 8.06 -5.06
C ILE A 86 11.79 8.67 -3.79
N PRO A 87 11.58 9.97 -3.54
CA PRO A 87 11.95 10.56 -2.26
C PRO A 87 11.10 9.96 -1.14
N SER A 88 11.55 10.11 0.10
CA SER A 88 10.72 9.77 1.26
C SER A 88 9.39 10.52 1.19
N ILE A 89 8.30 9.82 1.50
CA ILE A 89 6.96 10.41 1.46
C ILE A 89 6.73 11.09 2.80
N ASP A 90 6.83 12.43 2.81
CA ASP A 90 6.52 13.22 3.99
C ASP A 90 5.03 13.58 4.06
N ALA A 91 4.51 13.65 5.28
CA ALA A 91 3.12 14.06 5.52
C ALA A 91 2.93 15.54 5.14
N ARG A 92 1.95 15.82 4.28
CA ARG A 92 1.56 17.18 3.87
C ARG A 92 0.49 17.76 4.80
N SER A 93 0.23 19.07 4.68
CA SER A 93 -0.82 19.75 5.44
C SER A 93 -2.20 19.10 5.21
N THR A 94 -2.93 18.88 6.31
CA THR A 94 -4.20 18.14 6.28
C THR A 94 -5.38 19.07 5.99
N PRO A 95 -6.25 18.76 5.03
CA PRO A 95 -7.48 19.49 4.81
C PRO A 95 -8.41 19.36 6.03
N GLN A 96 -8.83 20.48 6.61
CA GLN A 96 -9.66 20.51 7.83
C GLN A 96 -11.00 19.78 7.66
N TRP A 97 -11.62 19.85 6.47
CA TRP A 97 -12.90 19.22 6.20
C TRP A 97 -12.88 17.68 6.27
N LEU A 98 -11.70 17.04 6.11
CA LEU A 98 -11.51 15.59 6.29
C LEU A 98 -11.36 15.19 7.76
N GLN A 99 -11.06 16.13 8.63
CA GLN A 99 -10.95 15.93 10.07
C GLN A 99 -12.28 16.13 10.80
N ALA A 100 -13.22 16.80 10.15
CA ALA A 100 -14.54 17.04 10.72
C ALA A 100 -15.31 15.72 10.91
N ARG A 101 -16.04 15.63 12.02
CA ARG A 101 -16.96 14.53 12.24
C ARG A 101 -17.99 14.43 11.11
N ARG A 102 -18.21 13.21 10.63
CA ARG A 102 -19.22 12.89 9.63
C ARG A 102 -20.29 11.98 10.22
N ASP A 103 -21.53 12.32 10.02
CA ASP A 103 -22.70 11.51 10.34
C ASP A 103 -23.71 11.65 9.19
N PRO A 104 -23.86 10.62 8.38
CA PRO A 104 -23.31 9.27 8.48
C PRO A 104 -21.81 9.14 8.21
N LEU A 105 -21.20 8.09 8.76
CA LEU A 105 -19.81 7.71 8.53
C LEU A 105 -19.63 7.25 7.07
N GLU A 106 -18.61 7.76 6.39
CA GLU A 106 -18.33 7.47 4.98
C GLU A 106 -16.83 7.22 4.72
N CYS A 107 -16.50 6.59 3.58
CA CYS A 107 -15.12 6.27 3.24
C CYS A 107 -14.30 7.55 2.95
N GLY A 108 -13.06 7.58 3.40
CA GLY A 108 -12.15 8.72 3.20
C GLY A 108 -12.05 9.67 4.40
N VAL A 109 -12.92 9.55 5.41
CA VAL A 109 -12.87 10.38 6.62
C VAL A 109 -11.73 10.00 7.56
N GLN A 110 -11.38 10.92 8.44
CA GLN A 110 -10.44 10.65 9.53
C GLN A 110 -10.99 9.61 10.51
N VAL A 111 -10.14 8.69 10.91
CA VAL A 111 -10.37 7.71 11.97
C VAL A 111 -9.08 7.43 12.71
N GLY A 112 -9.16 6.90 13.93
CA GLY A 112 -7.97 6.53 14.68
C GLY A 112 -8.25 5.80 15.98
N LEU A 113 -7.21 5.20 16.54
CA LEU A 113 -7.24 4.53 17.82
C LEU A 113 -7.38 5.57 18.95
N GLN A 114 -8.40 5.41 19.80
CA GLN A 114 -8.66 6.38 20.88
C GLN A 114 -7.49 6.55 21.86
N ALA A 115 -6.81 5.45 22.19
CA ALA A 115 -5.70 5.45 23.16
C ALA A 115 -4.41 6.08 22.60
N LYS A 116 -4.35 6.37 21.31
CA LYS A 116 -3.18 6.92 20.63
C LYS A 116 -3.58 8.20 19.89
N ASN A 117 -2.66 9.17 19.83
CA ASN A 117 -2.85 10.35 18.97
C ASN A 117 -2.62 10.03 17.48
N SER A 118 -2.59 8.73 17.11
CA SER A 118 -2.44 8.28 15.75
C SER A 118 -3.79 8.31 15.04
N VAL A 119 -3.84 8.96 13.91
CA VAL A 119 -5.03 9.07 13.07
C VAL A 119 -4.66 8.81 11.62
N GLY A 120 -5.59 8.22 10.90
CA GLY A 120 -5.46 7.91 9.48
C GLY A 120 -6.79 8.05 8.75
N THR A 121 -6.96 7.32 7.67
CA THR A 121 -8.11 7.41 6.78
C THR A 121 -8.94 6.15 6.84
N LEU A 122 -10.25 6.26 6.97
CA LEU A 122 -11.17 5.16 6.73
C LEU A 122 -11.12 4.75 5.25
N GLY A 123 -10.62 3.56 4.96
CA GLY A 123 -10.52 3.05 3.60
C GLY A 123 -11.88 2.73 3.00
N CYS A 124 -12.57 1.76 3.58
CA CYS A 124 -13.93 1.39 3.18
C CYS A 124 -14.69 0.70 4.31
N ILE A 125 -16.00 0.50 4.08
CA ILE A 125 -16.85 -0.33 4.94
C ILE A 125 -17.06 -1.67 4.25
N VAL A 126 -16.66 -2.73 4.93
CA VAL A 126 -16.78 -4.12 4.47
C VAL A 126 -17.84 -4.85 5.29
N ARG A 127 -18.27 -6.02 4.80
CA ARG A 127 -19.26 -6.87 5.51
C ARG A 127 -18.70 -8.28 5.65
N ASP A 128 -18.99 -8.91 6.75
CA ASP A 128 -18.74 -10.34 6.91
C ASP A 128 -19.83 -11.20 6.23
N ASN A 129 -19.68 -12.51 6.31
CA ASN A 129 -20.61 -13.47 5.71
C ASN A 129 -22.03 -13.40 6.33
N MET A 130 -22.18 -12.76 7.49
CA MET A 130 -23.46 -12.52 8.15
C MET A 130 -24.04 -11.13 7.84
N GLY A 131 -23.40 -10.38 6.95
CA GLY A 131 -23.80 -9.02 6.57
C GLY A 131 -23.46 -7.93 7.58
N ARG A 132 -22.74 -8.23 8.66
CA ARG A 132 -22.36 -7.27 9.70
C ARG A 132 -21.30 -6.29 9.14
N PRO A 133 -21.48 -4.97 9.35
CA PRO A 133 -20.55 -3.99 8.81
C PRO A 133 -19.29 -3.84 9.69
N TYR A 134 -18.15 -3.68 9.02
CA TYR A 134 -16.87 -3.37 9.61
C TYR A 134 -16.23 -2.20 8.89
N ALA A 135 -15.55 -1.33 9.63
CA ALA A 135 -14.65 -0.34 9.06
C ALA A 135 -13.30 -1.01 8.76
N LEU A 136 -12.78 -0.82 7.54
CA LEU A 136 -11.47 -1.29 7.11
C LEU A 136 -10.51 -0.11 6.96
N SER A 137 -9.34 -0.24 7.56
CA SER A 137 -8.22 0.68 7.37
C SER A 137 -6.89 -0.08 7.55
N ASN A 138 -5.79 0.64 7.57
CA ASN A 138 -4.49 0.07 7.82
C ASN A 138 -4.32 -0.38 9.29
N SER A 139 -3.47 -1.39 9.52
CA SER A 139 -3.13 -1.88 10.87
C SER A 139 -2.44 -0.79 11.69
N HIS A 140 -1.55 0.01 11.08
CA HIS A 140 -0.92 1.13 11.78
C HIS A 140 -1.92 2.20 12.25
N VAL A 141 -3.10 2.31 11.62
CA VAL A 141 -4.16 3.27 12.00
C VAL A 141 -5.04 2.72 13.14
N PHE A 142 -5.51 1.48 13.01
CA PHE A 142 -6.49 0.89 13.94
C PHE A 142 -5.88 0.03 15.03
N ALA A 143 -4.68 -0.50 14.81
CA ALA A 143 -4.03 -1.43 15.73
C ALA A 143 -2.64 -0.99 16.19
N ASP A 144 -2.22 0.25 15.90
CA ASP A 144 -0.89 0.77 16.27
C ASP A 144 0.23 -0.18 15.77
N GLY A 145 0.12 -0.64 14.52
CA GLY A 145 1.06 -1.61 13.96
C GLY A 145 1.00 -3.01 14.59
N GLY A 146 -0.07 -3.33 15.29
CA GLY A 146 -0.24 -4.61 15.99
C GLY A 146 -0.02 -4.55 17.50
N LYS A 147 0.27 -3.36 18.04
CA LYS A 147 0.49 -3.16 19.50
C LYS A 147 -0.81 -2.97 20.29
N ALA A 148 -1.89 -2.55 19.63
CA ALA A 148 -3.17 -2.34 20.31
C ALA A 148 -3.90 -3.66 20.56
N PRO A 149 -4.46 -3.88 21.77
CA PRO A 149 -5.24 -5.07 22.05
C PRO A 149 -6.57 -5.07 21.29
N ILE A 150 -7.03 -6.27 20.91
CA ILE A 150 -8.39 -6.47 20.37
C ILE A 150 -9.41 -5.91 21.38
N GLY A 151 -10.46 -5.26 20.88
CA GLY A 151 -11.44 -4.57 21.72
C GLY A 151 -11.13 -3.10 21.99
N SER A 152 -9.95 -2.60 21.59
CA SER A 152 -9.60 -1.19 21.69
C SER A 152 -10.60 -0.30 20.96
N PHE A 153 -10.97 0.83 21.56
CA PHE A 153 -11.90 1.77 20.96
C PHE A 153 -11.28 2.52 19.78
N VAL A 154 -12.05 2.64 18.72
CA VAL A 154 -11.71 3.44 17.54
C VAL A 154 -12.73 4.56 17.39
N THR A 155 -12.23 5.76 17.13
CA THR A 155 -13.02 6.99 17.04
C THR A 155 -12.85 7.65 15.68
N GLN A 156 -13.75 8.55 15.35
CA GLN A 156 -13.64 9.32 14.11
C GLN A 156 -12.54 10.41 14.21
N SER A 157 -12.40 11.04 15.36
CA SER A 157 -11.36 12.07 15.58
C SER A 157 -10.03 11.53 16.09
N GLY A 158 -10.00 10.29 16.57
CA GLY A 158 -8.86 9.70 17.27
C GLY A 158 -8.73 10.11 18.75
N LYS A 159 -9.61 10.94 19.30
CA LYS A 159 -9.47 11.51 20.65
C LYS A 159 -10.71 11.42 21.54
N SER A 160 -11.86 11.74 21.00
CA SER A 160 -13.08 11.90 21.81
C SER A 160 -13.83 10.58 21.99
N SER A 161 -14.19 10.25 23.25
CA SER A 161 -15.06 9.11 23.54
C SER A 161 -16.48 9.26 22.98
N ALA A 162 -16.94 10.51 22.76
CA ALA A 162 -18.24 10.78 22.12
C ALA A 162 -18.28 10.40 20.62
N GLU A 163 -17.12 10.11 20.04
CA GLU A 163 -16.98 9.81 18.60
C GLU A 163 -16.59 8.36 18.33
N ILE A 164 -16.78 7.48 19.29
CA ILE A 164 -16.49 6.05 19.12
C ILE A 164 -17.34 5.51 17.97
N ILE A 165 -16.68 4.96 16.95
CA ILE A 165 -17.30 4.29 15.81
C ILE A 165 -17.38 2.77 15.99
N GLY A 166 -16.54 2.21 16.86
CA GLY A 166 -16.51 0.76 17.11
C GLY A 166 -15.29 0.32 17.90
N VAL A 167 -15.04 -0.98 17.84
CA VAL A 167 -13.90 -1.62 18.53
C VAL A 167 -13.07 -2.44 17.55
N LEU A 168 -11.74 -2.42 17.75
CA LEU A 168 -10.79 -3.23 17.00
C LEU A 168 -11.17 -4.70 17.12
N ASP A 169 -11.42 -5.36 15.99
CA ASP A 169 -11.87 -6.76 15.94
C ASP A 169 -10.73 -7.69 15.48
N ARG A 170 -10.05 -7.34 14.41
CA ARG A 170 -8.93 -8.11 13.84
C ARG A 170 -7.94 -7.20 13.11
N PHE A 171 -6.71 -7.64 13.01
CA PHE A 171 -5.66 -7.02 12.21
C PHE A 171 -4.64 -8.05 11.77
N ILE A 172 -3.84 -7.69 10.78
CA ILE A 172 -2.64 -8.44 10.41
C ILE A 172 -1.45 -7.76 11.11
N PRO A 173 -0.73 -8.49 11.98
CA PRO A 173 0.43 -7.92 12.65
C PRO A 173 1.58 -7.70 11.68
N TYR A 174 2.41 -6.69 11.93
CA TYR A 174 3.65 -6.50 11.19
C TYR A 174 4.72 -7.47 11.64
N SER A 175 5.57 -7.86 10.69
CA SER A 175 6.82 -8.56 10.95
C SER A 175 7.98 -7.61 10.64
N GLY A 176 8.94 -7.50 11.56
CA GLY A 176 10.21 -6.80 11.33
C GLY A 176 11.23 -7.66 10.57
N SER A 177 11.01 -8.98 10.45
CA SER A 177 11.96 -9.94 9.88
C SER A 177 11.54 -10.54 8.54
N THR A 178 10.28 -10.36 8.13
CA THR A 178 9.74 -10.90 6.88
C THR A 178 8.95 -9.83 6.13
N PRO A 179 8.86 -9.91 4.78
CA PRO A 179 8.03 -9.00 4.01
C PRO A 179 6.57 -9.03 4.47
N ASN A 180 6.01 -7.85 4.69
CA ASN A 180 4.59 -7.71 5.02
C ASN A 180 3.78 -7.66 3.72
N LEU A 181 2.89 -8.63 3.52
CA LEU A 181 2.06 -8.72 2.33
C LEU A 181 0.87 -7.75 2.36
N VAL A 182 0.44 -7.37 3.55
CA VAL A 182 -0.73 -6.52 3.74
C VAL A 182 -0.65 -5.74 5.05
N ASP A 183 -1.09 -4.50 5.01
CA ASP A 183 -1.27 -3.63 6.16
C ASP A 183 -2.77 -3.37 6.31
N CYS A 184 -3.46 -4.18 7.13
CA CYS A 184 -4.89 -4.01 7.32
C CYS A 184 -5.38 -4.39 8.72
N ALA A 185 -6.43 -3.69 9.13
CA ALA A 185 -7.21 -3.97 10.33
C ALA A 185 -8.68 -3.67 10.11
N VAL A 186 -9.54 -4.38 10.82
CA VAL A 186 -10.99 -4.17 10.81
C VAL A 186 -11.53 -3.86 12.20
N VAL A 187 -12.44 -2.92 12.20
CA VAL A 187 -13.15 -2.44 13.39
C VAL A 187 -14.62 -2.87 13.27
N ARG A 188 -15.10 -3.61 14.25
CA ARG A 188 -16.52 -3.93 14.36
C ARG A 188 -17.28 -2.67 14.73
N LEU A 189 -18.11 -2.19 13.81
CA LEU A 189 -18.85 -0.95 13.99
C LEU A 189 -19.90 -1.06 15.10
N ALA A 190 -19.97 -0.01 15.91
CA ALA A 190 -21.08 0.22 16.83
C ALA A 190 -22.35 0.62 16.05
N LYS A 191 -23.41 0.99 16.77
CA LYS A 191 -24.65 1.52 16.16
C LYS A 191 -24.41 2.94 15.64
N VAL A 192 -23.65 3.07 14.55
CA VAL A 192 -23.41 4.33 13.86
C VAL A 192 -24.11 4.34 12.50
N ARG A 193 -24.56 5.51 12.06
CA ARG A 193 -25.08 5.66 10.70
C ARG A 193 -23.92 5.56 9.72
N ILE A 194 -24.07 4.82 8.65
CA ILE A 194 -23.04 4.57 7.65
C ILE A 194 -23.55 4.83 6.23
N LEU A 195 -22.66 5.36 5.38
CA LEU A 195 -22.78 5.34 3.92
C LEU A 195 -21.75 4.34 3.37
N PRO A 196 -22.09 3.05 3.29
CA PRO A 196 -21.10 1.98 3.15
C PRO A 196 -20.36 1.99 1.81
N ARG A 197 -20.93 2.62 0.79
CA ARG A 197 -20.34 2.69 -0.55
C ARG A 197 -19.86 4.08 -0.91
N HIS A 198 -20.35 5.11 -0.25
CA HIS A 198 -19.99 6.48 -0.61
C HIS A 198 -18.52 6.77 -0.32
N ASN A 199 -17.84 7.37 -1.27
CA ASN A 199 -16.44 7.79 -1.16
C ASN A 199 -16.31 9.27 -1.45
N LEU A 200 -15.71 9.99 -0.52
CA LEU A 200 -15.53 11.44 -0.58
C LEU A 200 -14.74 11.92 -1.78
N ALA A 201 -13.80 11.09 -2.30
CA ALA A 201 -12.97 11.49 -3.43
C ALA A 201 -13.76 11.63 -4.74
N ILE A 202 -14.77 10.78 -4.91
CA ILE A 202 -15.57 10.74 -6.14
C ILE A 202 -16.95 11.37 -5.98
N GLY A 203 -17.36 11.70 -4.76
CA GLY A 203 -18.71 12.15 -4.46
C GLY A 203 -19.76 11.12 -4.88
N GLY A 204 -19.45 9.85 -4.83
CA GLY A 204 -20.29 8.76 -5.29
C GLY A 204 -19.90 7.40 -4.76
N ASP A 205 -20.56 6.35 -5.25
CA ASP A 205 -20.47 5.01 -4.71
C ASP A 205 -19.31 4.19 -5.29
N ILE A 206 -18.60 3.48 -4.40
CA ILE A 206 -17.69 2.38 -4.75
C ILE A 206 -18.52 1.24 -5.34
N ARG A 207 -18.28 0.89 -6.60
CA ARG A 207 -19.06 -0.13 -7.33
C ARG A 207 -18.52 -1.54 -7.15
N GLY A 208 -17.25 -1.70 -6.76
CA GLY A 208 -16.63 -3.00 -6.58
C GLY A 208 -15.13 -2.93 -6.36
N VAL A 209 -14.53 -4.11 -6.37
CA VAL A 209 -13.08 -4.32 -6.28
C VAL A 209 -12.67 -5.18 -7.47
N ARG A 210 -11.54 -4.86 -8.07
CA ARG A 210 -10.92 -5.67 -9.10
C ARG A 210 -9.41 -5.78 -8.90
N VAL A 211 -8.84 -6.84 -9.39
CA VAL A 211 -7.39 -7.01 -9.43
C VAL A 211 -6.83 -6.07 -10.50
N VAL A 212 -5.76 -5.35 -10.14
CA VAL A 212 -5.01 -4.53 -11.09
C VAL A 212 -4.11 -5.44 -11.92
N THR A 213 -4.10 -5.22 -13.23
CA THR A 213 -3.33 -6.01 -14.19
C THR A 213 -2.40 -5.10 -15.00
N PRO A 214 -1.45 -5.62 -15.79
CA PRO A 214 -0.63 -4.82 -16.69
C PRO A 214 -1.41 -3.96 -17.68
N ASP A 215 -2.64 -4.36 -18.04
CA ASP A 215 -3.51 -3.58 -18.93
C ASP A 215 -3.99 -2.27 -18.30
N ASP A 216 -3.83 -2.13 -16.98
CA ASP A 216 -4.16 -0.91 -16.24
C ASP A 216 -3.02 0.11 -16.22
N LEU A 217 -1.87 -0.19 -16.77
CA LEU A 217 -0.75 0.73 -16.84
C LEU A 217 -1.11 1.97 -17.65
N GLY A 218 -0.84 3.15 -17.08
CA GLY A 218 -1.25 4.43 -17.63
C GLY A 218 -2.65 4.89 -17.24
N ALA A 219 -3.49 4.03 -16.67
CA ALA A 219 -4.82 4.39 -16.22
C ALA A 219 -4.78 5.46 -15.12
N HIS A 220 -5.71 6.39 -15.18
CA HIS A 220 -5.87 7.42 -14.14
C HIS A 220 -6.49 6.83 -12.88
N VAL A 221 -5.95 7.21 -11.75
CA VAL A 221 -6.44 6.85 -10.42
C VAL A 221 -6.57 8.10 -9.56
N PHE A 222 -7.39 8.02 -8.55
CA PHE A 222 -7.52 9.05 -7.53
C PHE A 222 -7.76 8.40 -6.16
N LYS A 223 -7.43 9.14 -5.13
CA LYS A 223 -7.66 8.74 -3.74
C LYS A 223 -8.07 9.93 -2.90
N VAL A 224 -8.67 9.65 -1.77
CA VAL A 224 -8.82 10.59 -0.67
C VAL A 224 -8.03 10.08 0.53
N GLY A 225 -7.29 10.94 1.16
CA GLY A 225 -6.56 10.63 2.38
C GLY A 225 -6.66 11.79 3.36
N ARG A 226 -6.80 11.47 4.63
CA ARG A 226 -6.92 12.45 5.72
C ARG A 226 -5.82 13.52 5.65
N THR A 227 -4.59 13.12 5.37
CA THR A 227 -3.43 14.02 5.33
C THR A 227 -3.24 14.69 3.97
N THR A 228 -3.47 13.96 2.87
CA THR A 228 -3.14 14.44 1.52
C THR A 228 -4.32 15.03 0.76
N GLY A 229 -5.53 14.95 1.32
CA GLY A 229 -6.75 15.36 0.62
C GLY A 229 -7.08 14.46 -0.56
N ILE A 230 -7.85 15.00 -1.49
CA ILE A 230 -8.10 14.36 -2.79
C ILE A 230 -6.85 14.54 -3.65
N SER A 231 -6.37 13.46 -4.22
CA SER A 231 -5.25 13.48 -5.15
C SER A 231 -5.45 12.52 -6.30
N THR A 232 -4.86 12.85 -7.44
CA THR A 232 -4.93 12.08 -8.68
C THR A 232 -3.55 11.57 -9.06
N GLY A 233 -3.49 10.51 -9.84
CA GLY A 233 -2.27 9.95 -10.36
C GLY A 233 -2.52 9.02 -11.53
N LYS A 234 -1.49 8.31 -11.94
CA LYS A 234 -1.55 7.24 -12.94
C LYS A 234 -0.89 5.98 -12.40
N ILE A 235 -1.38 4.83 -12.79
CA ILE A 235 -0.70 3.55 -12.53
C ILE A 235 0.55 3.52 -13.40
N THR A 236 1.71 3.55 -12.77
CA THR A 236 3.00 3.55 -13.48
C THR A 236 3.73 2.21 -13.40
N SER A 237 3.32 1.38 -12.43
CA SER A 237 3.85 0.03 -12.24
C SER A 237 2.80 -0.84 -11.61
N VAL A 238 2.83 -2.12 -11.91
CA VAL A 238 2.03 -3.16 -11.28
C VAL A 238 2.94 -4.25 -10.74
N GLU A 239 2.37 -5.13 -9.92
CA GLU A 239 3.11 -6.25 -9.34
C GLU A 239 4.42 -5.80 -8.63
N MET A 240 4.37 -4.69 -7.92
CA MET A 240 5.54 -4.12 -7.23
C MET A 240 5.86 -4.90 -5.95
N ASP A 241 7.08 -5.40 -5.86
CA ASP A 241 7.60 -6.05 -4.65
C ASP A 241 8.56 -5.15 -3.89
N ASN A 242 8.66 -5.38 -2.59
CA ASN A 242 9.59 -4.73 -1.68
C ASN A 242 9.57 -3.20 -1.74
N LEU A 243 8.37 -2.62 -1.77
CA LEU A 243 8.27 -1.17 -1.62
C LEU A 243 8.66 -0.80 -0.18
N PRO A 244 9.77 -0.07 0.03
CA PRO A 244 10.11 0.39 1.36
C PRO A 244 9.10 1.44 1.80
N VAL A 245 8.47 1.22 2.95
CA VAL A 245 7.54 2.15 3.57
C VAL A 245 8.11 2.56 4.91
N ASN A 246 8.41 3.84 5.08
CA ASN A 246 8.79 4.36 6.39
C ASN A 246 7.54 4.47 7.26
N MET A 247 7.43 3.59 8.25
CA MET A 247 6.32 3.54 9.20
C MET A 247 6.61 4.38 10.46
N GLY A 248 7.75 5.09 10.50
CA GLY A 248 8.22 5.77 11.69
C GLY A 248 8.46 4.78 12.83
N ASP A 249 8.25 5.24 14.07
CA ASP A 249 8.40 4.41 15.29
C ASP A 249 7.27 3.37 15.47
N SER A 250 6.43 3.16 14.46
CA SER A 250 5.26 2.29 14.53
C SER A 250 5.57 0.81 14.29
N VAL A 251 6.78 0.49 13.84
CA VAL A 251 7.23 -0.89 13.65
C VAL A 251 7.89 -1.41 14.94
N PRO A 252 7.49 -2.60 15.44
CA PRO A 252 8.12 -3.22 16.62
C PRO A 252 9.53 -3.67 16.35
#